data_a1d96dfeae7906cab029ca14af6568d7
#
_entry.id   a1d96dfeae7906cab029ca14af6568d7
#
_cell.length_a   1.000
_cell.length_b   1.000
_cell.length_c   1.000
_cell.angle_alpha   90.00
_cell.angle_beta   90.00
_cell.angle_gamma   90.00
#
_symmetry.space_group_name_H-M   'P 1'
#
loop_
_entity.id
_entity.type
_entity.pdbx_description
1 polymer ?
#
loop_
_entity_poly.entity_id
_entity_poly.type
_entity_poly.pdbx_seq_one_letter_code
_entity_poly.pdbx_strand_id
1 'polypeptide(L)'
;TDKGSITSVQAIYVPADDLTDPAPATAFSHLDATTVLSRQISELGIYPAVDPLDSTSRILQPDIVGEEHYAVAKRVKEILQSYKDLQDIINILGMDELSEDDKIIVRRARRIQRFLSQPFHVAEQFTGFQGKYVKLEDTIRSFKEILDGKHDDLPEQAFMYVGTIEEAVEKAKKMNAEA
;
A
#
# COMPACT_ATOMS: atom_id res chain seq x y z
N THR A 1 20.34 -25.40 -7.28
CA THR A 1 21.80 -25.59 -7.17
C THR A 1 22.13 -26.33 -5.86
N ASP A 2 23.21 -27.10 -5.84
CA ASP A 2 23.57 -27.90 -4.65
C ASP A 2 24.11 -27.05 -3.48
N LYS A 3 24.53 -25.83 -3.74
CA LYS A 3 25.25 -24.98 -2.77
C LYS A 3 24.75 -23.54 -2.68
N GLY A 4 23.63 -23.21 -3.28
CA GLY A 4 23.11 -21.83 -3.26
C GLY A 4 21.73 -21.72 -3.88
N SER A 5 21.21 -20.49 -3.93
CA SER A 5 19.93 -20.12 -4.55
C SER A 5 20.14 -19.07 -5.63
N ILE A 6 19.22 -19.01 -6.57
CA ILE A 6 19.18 -17.97 -7.60
C ILE A 6 17.84 -17.25 -7.44
N THR A 7 17.91 -15.93 -7.25
CA THR A 7 16.75 -15.06 -7.30
C THR A 7 16.77 -14.30 -8.61
N SER A 8 15.67 -14.33 -9.35
CA SER A 8 15.51 -13.55 -10.58
C SER A 8 14.43 -12.49 -10.41
N VAL A 9 14.66 -11.32 -11.01
CA VAL A 9 13.67 -10.24 -11.11
C VAL A 9 13.42 -9.99 -12.59
N GLN A 10 12.16 -10.05 -12.99
CA GLN A 10 11.74 -9.91 -14.38
C GLN A 10 10.74 -8.77 -14.51
N ALA A 11 10.96 -7.87 -15.48
CA ALA A 11 9.98 -6.88 -15.87
C ALA A 11 9.09 -7.47 -16.97
N ILE A 12 7.79 -7.51 -16.74
CA ILE A 12 6.79 -8.01 -17.68
C ILE A 12 5.92 -6.83 -18.11
N TYR A 13 5.93 -6.55 -19.42
CA TYR A 13 5.01 -5.58 -19.99
C TYR A 13 3.64 -6.20 -20.21
N VAL A 14 2.60 -5.53 -19.72
CA VAL A 14 1.21 -5.97 -19.83
C VAL A 14 0.49 -5.07 -20.84
N PRO A 15 0.14 -5.58 -22.04
CA PRO A 15 -0.56 -4.79 -23.04
C PRO A 15 -1.93 -4.31 -22.55
N ALA A 16 -2.21 -3.02 -22.74
CA ALA A 16 -3.48 -2.38 -22.34
C ALA A 16 -3.87 -2.57 -20.87
N ASP A 17 -2.90 -2.79 -20.00
CA ASP A 17 -3.10 -3.08 -18.56
C ASP A 17 -3.98 -4.33 -18.30
N ASP A 18 -4.11 -5.23 -19.29
CA ASP A 18 -4.92 -6.45 -19.19
C ASP A 18 -4.10 -7.63 -18.65
N LEU A 19 -4.17 -7.83 -17.34
CA LEU A 19 -3.51 -8.95 -16.64
C LEU A 19 -4.04 -10.32 -17.06
N THR A 20 -5.20 -10.38 -17.72
CA THR A 20 -5.83 -11.62 -18.19
C THR A 20 -5.38 -12.04 -19.59
N ASP A 21 -4.64 -11.19 -20.30
CA ASP A 21 -4.02 -11.55 -21.58
C ASP A 21 -3.21 -12.85 -21.42
N PRO A 22 -3.33 -13.82 -22.36
CA PRO A 22 -2.71 -15.13 -22.21
C PRO A 22 -1.20 -15.12 -21.99
N ALA A 23 -0.49 -14.17 -22.58
CA ALA A 23 0.98 -14.12 -22.46
C ALA A 23 1.44 -13.71 -21.06
N PRO A 24 1.01 -12.58 -20.46
CA PRO A 24 1.34 -12.23 -19.08
C PRO A 24 0.73 -13.23 -18.09
N ALA A 25 -0.50 -13.70 -18.28
CA ALA A 25 -1.13 -14.67 -17.39
C ALA A 25 -0.33 -15.97 -17.28
N THR A 26 0.19 -16.47 -18.39
CA THR A 26 1.07 -17.65 -18.42
C THR A 26 2.37 -17.38 -17.66
N ALA A 27 3.00 -16.22 -17.87
CA ALA A 27 4.23 -15.86 -17.17
C ALA A 27 4.00 -15.78 -15.65
N PHE A 28 2.90 -15.17 -15.19
CA PHE A 28 2.58 -15.01 -13.77
C PHE A 28 2.40 -16.36 -13.05
N SER A 29 1.91 -17.38 -13.73
CA SER A 29 1.72 -18.71 -13.13
C SER A 29 3.04 -19.36 -12.68
N HIS A 30 4.17 -18.94 -13.25
CA HIS A 30 5.52 -19.45 -12.94
C HIS A 30 6.30 -18.58 -11.94
N LEU A 31 5.75 -17.45 -11.50
CA LEU A 31 6.43 -16.54 -10.58
C LEU A 31 6.04 -16.85 -9.13
N ASP A 32 7.02 -16.70 -8.22
CA ASP A 32 6.78 -16.85 -6.78
C ASP A 32 6.21 -15.59 -6.15
N ALA A 33 6.47 -14.43 -6.74
CA ALA A 33 5.92 -13.16 -6.32
C ALA A 33 5.67 -12.25 -7.54
N THR A 34 4.63 -11.44 -7.47
CA THR A 34 4.31 -10.42 -8.46
C THR A 34 4.13 -9.08 -7.80
N THR A 35 4.74 -8.04 -8.38
CA THR A 35 4.51 -6.65 -7.99
C THR A 35 3.85 -5.96 -9.18
N VAL A 36 2.58 -5.59 -9.03
CA VAL A 36 1.78 -4.98 -10.10
C VAL A 36 1.79 -3.48 -9.94
N LEU A 37 2.17 -2.76 -11.01
CA LEU A 37 2.08 -1.30 -11.08
C LEU A 37 0.74 -0.90 -11.71
N SER A 38 0.05 0.05 -11.08
CA SER A 38 -1.28 0.51 -11.49
C SER A 38 -1.26 1.98 -11.94
N ARG A 39 -1.84 2.26 -13.12
CA ARG A 39 -2.03 3.65 -13.58
C ARG A 39 -2.99 4.41 -12.67
N GLN A 40 -4.05 3.78 -12.23
CA GLN A 40 -5.04 4.40 -11.34
C GLN A 40 -4.39 4.89 -10.03
N ILE A 41 -3.45 4.10 -9.47
CA ILE A 41 -2.71 4.52 -8.27
C ILE A 41 -1.76 5.67 -8.58
N SER A 42 -1.11 5.66 -9.75
CA SER A 42 -0.24 6.78 -10.15
C SER A 42 -1.00 8.07 -10.40
N GLU A 43 -2.23 8.00 -10.91
CA GLU A 43 -3.12 9.16 -11.10
C GLU A 43 -3.53 9.81 -9.76
N LEU A 44 -3.55 9.03 -8.68
CA LEU A 44 -3.75 9.54 -7.31
C LEU A 44 -2.49 10.21 -6.73
N GLY A 45 -1.39 10.23 -7.47
CA GLY A 45 -0.09 10.76 -7.00
C GLY A 45 0.60 9.87 -5.98
N ILE A 46 0.24 8.59 -5.90
CA ILE A 46 0.84 7.62 -4.97
C ILE A 46 2.00 6.91 -5.67
N TYR A 47 3.21 7.09 -5.16
CA TYR A 47 4.43 6.48 -5.67
C TYR A 47 5.22 5.82 -4.53
N PRO A 48 5.78 4.60 -4.76
CA PRO A 48 5.63 3.76 -5.95
C PRO A 48 4.17 3.33 -6.18
N ALA A 49 3.75 3.30 -7.46
CA ALA A 49 2.35 3.03 -7.83
C ALA A 49 2.03 1.53 -7.83
N VAL A 50 2.37 0.86 -6.76
CA VAL A 50 2.14 -0.59 -6.58
C VAL A 50 0.71 -0.83 -6.13
N ASP A 51 0.00 -1.72 -6.82
CA ASP A 51 -1.31 -2.20 -6.38
C ASP A 51 -1.14 -3.33 -5.35
N PRO A 52 -1.51 -3.11 -4.08
CA PRO A 52 -1.36 -4.13 -3.04
C PRO A 52 -2.40 -5.25 -3.16
N LEU A 53 -3.52 -5.03 -3.85
CA LEU A 53 -4.57 -6.04 -4.04
C LEU A 53 -4.18 -7.03 -5.13
N ASP A 54 -3.62 -6.55 -6.25
CA ASP A 54 -3.19 -7.36 -7.37
C ASP A 54 -1.79 -7.96 -7.20
N SER A 55 -1.01 -7.42 -6.26
CA SER A 55 0.32 -7.94 -5.94
C SER A 55 0.24 -9.14 -5.01
N THR A 56 1.07 -10.15 -5.28
CA THR A 56 1.08 -11.42 -4.55
C THR A 56 2.48 -11.90 -4.20
N SER A 57 2.58 -12.74 -3.16
CA SER A 57 3.82 -13.43 -2.83
C SER A 57 3.50 -14.77 -2.16
N ARG A 58 4.15 -15.85 -2.62
CA ARG A 58 3.99 -17.19 -2.05
C ARG A 58 4.58 -17.31 -0.65
N ILE A 59 5.57 -16.49 -0.33
CA ILE A 59 6.17 -16.50 1.02
C ILE A 59 5.36 -15.73 2.06
N LEU A 60 4.29 -15.03 1.67
CA LEU A 60 3.40 -14.38 2.62
C LEU A 60 2.48 -15.41 3.30
N GLN A 61 3.05 -16.20 4.18
CA GLN A 61 2.40 -17.24 4.97
C GLN A 61 2.87 -17.15 6.42
N PRO A 62 2.01 -17.48 7.41
CA PRO A 62 2.34 -17.29 8.83
C PRO A 62 3.58 -18.05 9.29
N ASP A 63 3.80 -19.25 8.76
CA ASP A 63 4.95 -20.11 9.04
C ASP A 63 6.28 -19.60 8.47
N ILE A 64 6.23 -18.69 7.49
CA ILE A 64 7.42 -18.12 6.84
C ILE A 64 7.73 -16.72 7.37
N VAL A 65 6.72 -15.82 7.33
CA VAL A 65 6.92 -14.40 7.70
C VAL A 65 6.55 -14.09 9.14
N GLY A 66 5.95 -15.03 9.85
CA GLY A 66 5.43 -14.88 11.21
C GLY A 66 3.98 -14.39 11.24
N GLU A 67 3.28 -14.73 12.31
CA GLU A 67 1.84 -14.46 12.50
C GLU A 67 1.51 -12.96 12.43
N GLU A 68 2.32 -12.10 13.05
CA GLU A 68 2.07 -10.66 13.11
C GLU A 68 2.16 -10.01 11.72
N HIS A 69 3.22 -10.30 10.98
CA HIS A 69 3.40 -9.77 9.63
C HIS A 69 2.24 -10.22 8.71
N TYR A 70 1.93 -11.52 8.74
CA TYR A 70 0.83 -12.06 7.95
C TYR A 70 -0.51 -11.42 8.29
N ALA A 71 -0.84 -11.32 9.59
CA ALA A 71 -2.10 -10.73 10.04
C ALA A 71 -2.23 -9.26 9.65
N VAL A 72 -1.16 -8.46 9.81
CA VAL A 72 -1.15 -7.05 9.40
C VAL A 72 -1.34 -6.91 7.90
N ALA A 73 -0.58 -7.65 7.08
CA ALA A 73 -0.70 -7.60 5.62
C ALA A 73 -2.11 -8.01 5.15
N LYS A 74 -2.68 -9.05 5.74
CA LYS A 74 -4.03 -9.51 5.44
C LYS A 74 -5.08 -8.45 5.76
N ARG A 75 -5.04 -7.85 6.96
CA ARG A 75 -5.97 -6.78 7.37
C ARG A 75 -5.86 -5.54 6.48
N VAL A 76 -4.64 -5.15 6.07
CA VAL A 76 -4.44 -4.06 5.10
C VAL A 76 -5.18 -4.35 3.81
N LYS A 77 -5.01 -5.55 3.24
CA LYS A 77 -5.71 -5.95 2.00
C LYS A 77 -7.23 -5.99 2.18
N GLU A 78 -7.73 -6.49 3.30
CA GLU A 78 -9.16 -6.54 3.62
C GLU A 78 -9.77 -5.13 3.67
N ILE A 79 -9.13 -4.18 4.34
CA ILE A 79 -9.60 -2.79 4.43
C ILE A 79 -9.57 -2.10 3.04
N LEU A 80 -8.50 -2.30 2.28
CA LEU A 80 -8.41 -1.74 0.93
C LEU A 80 -9.44 -2.34 -0.03
N GLN A 81 -9.73 -3.65 0.09
CA GLN A 81 -10.78 -4.29 -0.68
C GLN A 81 -12.16 -3.74 -0.30
N SER A 82 -12.46 -3.65 0.98
CA SER A 82 -13.73 -3.07 1.46
C SER A 82 -13.90 -1.62 0.97
N TYR A 83 -12.82 -0.83 0.96
CA TYR A 83 -12.88 0.52 0.42
C TYR A 83 -13.16 0.53 -1.09
N LYS A 84 -12.55 -0.37 -1.84
CA LYS A 84 -12.81 -0.52 -3.29
C LYS A 84 -14.28 -0.86 -3.55
N ASP A 85 -14.84 -1.76 -2.77
CA ASP A 85 -16.25 -2.18 -2.89
C ASP A 85 -17.23 -1.06 -2.54
N LEU A 86 -16.87 -0.19 -1.57
CA LEU A 86 -17.66 0.96 -1.17
C LEU A 86 -17.52 2.16 -2.14
N GLN A 87 -16.53 2.16 -3.02
CA GLN A 87 -16.20 3.33 -3.84
C GLN A 87 -17.34 3.72 -4.79
N ASP A 88 -18.04 2.75 -5.36
CA ASP A 88 -19.19 3.00 -6.24
C ASP A 88 -20.34 3.66 -5.46
N ILE A 89 -20.58 3.21 -4.24
CA ILE A 89 -21.60 3.80 -3.35
C ILE A 89 -21.23 5.25 -3.02
N ILE A 90 -19.96 5.50 -2.66
CA ILE A 90 -19.45 6.83 -2.34
C ILE A 90 -19.59 7.78 -3.53
N ASN A 91 -19.29 7.31 -4.74
CA ASN A 91 -19.34 8.11 -5.96
C ASN A 91 -20.77 8.49 -6.36
N ILE A 92 -21.75 7.65 -6.08
CA ILE A 92 -23.15 7.85 -6.45
C ILE A 92 -23.93 8.59 -5.37
N LEU A 93 -23.80 8.17 -4.11
CA LEU A 93 -24.62 8.62 -2.99
C LEU A 93 -23.90 9.57 -2.03
N GLY A 94 -22.57 9.59 -2.08
CA GLY A 94 -21.73 10.36 -1.15
C GLY A 94 -21.38 9.61 0.14
N MET A 95 -20.48 10.22 0.91
CA MET A 95 -19.99 9.65 2.19
C MET A 95 -21.07 9.61 3.29
N ASP A 96 -22.05 10.49 3.23
CA ASP A 96 -23.03 10.66 4.31
C ASP A 96 -24.00 9.49 4.40
N GLU A 97 -24.23 8.78 3.31
CA GLU A 97 -25.09 7.60 3.24
C GLU A 97 -24.44 6.31 3.78
N LEU A 98 -23.14 6.34 4.05
CA LEU A 98 -22.44 5.20 4.64
C LEU A 98 -22.76 5.05 6.12
N SER A 99 -22.78 3.80 6.61
CA SER A 99 -22.80 3.52 8.04
C SER A 99 -21.57 4.12 8.76
N GLU A 100 -21.66 4.36 10.06
CA GLU A 100 -20.50 4.89 10.82
C GLU A 100 -19.30 3.94 10.78
N ASP A 101 -19.54 2.62 10.77
CA ASP A 101 -18.50 1.61 10.65
C ASP A 101 -17.81 1.68 9.28
N ASP A 102 -18.57 1.83 8.20
CA ASP A 102 -18.02 1.99 6.85
C ASP A 102 -17.24 3.29 6.71
N LYS A 103 -17.70 4.39 7.33
CA LYS A 103 -16.97 5.66 7.37
C LYS A 103 -15.60 5.52 8.04
N ILE A 104 -15.51 4.71 9.09
CA ILE A 104 -14.23 4.41 9.75
C ILE A 104 -13.32 3.63 8.81
N ILE A 105 -13.85 2.59 8.16
CA ILE A 105 -13.11 1.78 7.18
C ILE A 105 -12.56 2.66 6.05
N VAL A 106 -13.40 3.51 5.47
CA VAL A 106 -13.00 4.43 4.38
C VAL A 106 -11.89 5.39 4.82
N ARG A 107 -12.03 6.02 6.01
CA ARG A 107 -11.01 6.93 6.53
C ARG A 107 -9.68 6.23 6.77
N ARG A 108 -9.69 5.01 7.32
CA ARG A 108 -8.47 4.20 7.52
C ARG A 108 -7.87 3.74 6.19
N ALA A 109 -8.70 3.29 5.25
CA ALA A 109 -8.25 2.90 3.92
C ALA A 109 -7.51 4.04 3.20
N ARG A 110 -8.04 5.26 3.25
CA ARG A 110 -7.39 6.45 2.66
C ARG A 110 -6.04 6.76 3.31
N ARG A 111 -5.94 6.62 4.65
CA ARG A 111 -4.65 6.76 5.35
C ARG A 111 -3.67 5.67 4.93
N ILE A 112 -4.12 4.43 4.86
CA ILE A 112 -3.31 3.29 4.40
C ILE A 112 -2.81 3.52 2.98
N GLN A 113 -3.68 3.92 2.05
CA GLN A 113 -3.27 4.22 0.67
C GLN A 113 -2.19 5.31 0.61
N ARG A 114 -2.33 6.39 1.38
CA ARG A 114 -1.33 7.46 1.44
C ARG A 114 -0.04 7.00 2.10
N PHE A 115 -0.14 6.17 3.14
CA PHE A 115 1.02 5.63 3.83
C PHE A 115 1.78 4.58 3.00
N LEU A 116 1.15 3.97 2.01
CA LEU A 116 1.83 3.12 1.01
C LEU A 116 2.72 3.93 0.06
N SER A 117 2.52 5.25 -0.05
CA SER A 117 3.46 6.12 -0.74
C SER A 117 4.74 6.27 0.08
N GLN A 118 5.87 6.18 -0.58
CA GLN A 118 7.17 6.34 0.09
C GLN A 118 8.16 7.03 -0.84
N PRO A 119 8.93 8.02 -0.34
CA PRO A 119 10.07 8.54 -1.10
C PRO A 119 11.10 7.42 -1.29
N PHE A 120 11.49 7.14 -2.52
CA PHE A 120 12.49 6.12 -2.81
C PHE A 120 13.64 6.69 -3.63
N HIS A 121 14.84 6.17 -3.39
CA HIS A 121 16.10 6.76 -3.88
C HIS A 121 16.15 6.96 -5.39
N VAL A 122 15.62 6.02 -6.18
CA VAL A 122 15.62 6.12 -7.65
C VAL A 122 14.78 7.30 -8.16
N ALA A 123 13.77 7.71 -7.41
CA ALA A 123 12.88 8.81 -7.80
C ALA A 123 13.32 10.19 -7.30
N GLU A 124 14.37 10.31 -6.50
CA GLU A 124 14.82 11.57 -5.90
C GLU A 124 15.00 12.69 -6.93
N GLN A 125 15.66 12.37 -8.06
CA GLN A 125 15.91 13.34 -9.12
C GLN A 125 14.65 13.85 -9.84
N PHE A 126 13.54 13.13 -9.74
CA PHE A 126 12.27 13.48 -10.38
C PHE A 126 11.29 14.14 -9.39
N THR A 127 11.29 13.71 -8.15
CA THR A 127 10.33 14.15 -7.12
C THR A 127 10.87 15.27 -6.23
N GLY A 128 12.20 15.39 -6.14
CA GLY A 128 12.87 16.29 -5.19
C GLY A 128 12.80 15.84 -3.72
N PHE A 129 12.21 14.68 -3.44
CA PHE A 129 12.17 14.09 -2.09
C PHE A 129 13.34 13.14 -1.90
N GLN A 130 14.05 13.28 -0.78
CA GLN A 130 15.09 12.34 -0.42
C GLN A 130 14.49 10.95 -0.14
N GLY A 131 15.07 9.91 -0.74
CA GLY A 131 14.65 8.54 -0.55
C GLY A 131 14.82 8.09 0.91
N LYS A 132 13.94 7.20 1.34
CA LYS A 132 13.93 6.68 2.70
C LYS A 132 13.96 5.17 2.68
N TYR A 133 14.83 4.60 3.50
CA TYR A 133 14.83 3.18 3.78
C TYR A 133 14.11 2.94 5.11
N VAL A 134 13.05 2.15 5.07
CA VAL A 134 12.27 1.79 6.26
C VAL A 134 12.47 0.29 6.52
N LYS A 135 12.84 -0.06 7.75
CA LYS A 135 12.98 -1.47 8.15
C LYS A 135 11.63 -2.17 8.13
N LEU A 136 11.64 -3.47 7.83
CA LEU A 136 10.42 -4.27 7.79
C LEU A 136 9.65 -4.24 9.12
N GLU A 137 10.36 -4.31 10.24
CA GLU A 137 9.79 -4.23 11.58
C GLU A 137 9.01 -2.92 11.81
N ASP A 138 9.61 -1.79 11.40
CA ASP A 138 8.97 -0.48 11.51
C ASP A 138 7.77 -0.36 10.56
N THR A 139 7.84 -0.97 9.39
CA THR A 139 6.73 -1.02 8.45
C THR A 139 5.54 -1.78 9.06
N ILE A 140 5.78 -3.00 9.56
CA ILE A 140 4.73 -3.82 10.17
C ILE A 140 4.08 -3.10 11.36
N ARG A 141 4.91 -2.57 12.27
CA ARG A 141 4.46 -1.81 13.43
C ARG A 141 3.62 -0.59 13.01
N SER A 142 4.09 0.18 12.06
CA SER A 142 3.40 1.39 11.59
C SER A 142 2.03 1.07 11.00
N PHE A 143 1.93 0.07 10.13
CA PHE A 143 0.63 -0.36 9.59
C PHE A 143 -0.29 -0.91 10.66
N LYS A 144 0.23 -1.67 11.63
CA LYS A 144 -0.56 -2.17 12.75
C LYS A 144 -1.17 -1.02 13.56
N GLU A 145 -0.42 0.03 13.85
CA GLU A 145 -0.93 1.19 14.58
C GLU A 145 -2.03 1.93 13.82
N ILE A 146 -1.91 2.05 12.49
CA ILE A 146 -2.97 2.61 11.65
C ILE A 146 -4.22 1.73 11.67
N LEU A 147 -4.06 0.42 11.54
CA LEU A 147 -5.15 -0.56 11.58
C LEU A 147 -5.90 -0.56 12.92
N ASP A 148 -5.17 -0.38 14.02
CA ASP A 148 -5.72 -0.32 15.37
C ASP A 148 -6.37 1.04 15.69
N GLY A 149 -6.27 2.01 14.77
CA GLY A 149 -6.91 3.33 14.91
C GLY A 149 -6.20 4.30 15.85
N LYS A 150 -4.94 4.03 16.22
CA LYS A 150 -4.17 4.91 17.13
C LYS A 150 -3.95 6.31 16.57
N HIS A 151 -4.08 6.46 15.26
CA HIS A 151 -3.81 7.70 14.53
C HIS A 151 -5.02 8.19 13.72
N ASP A 152 -6.23 7.82 14.15
CA ASP A 152 -7.48 8.21 13.49
C ASP A 152 -7.77 9.72 13.60
N ASP A 153 -7.14 10.41 14.53
CA ASP A 153 -7.21 11.86 14.74
C ASP A 153 -6.31 12.67 13.77
N LEU A 154 -5.32 12.03 13.15
CA LEU A 154 -4.40 12.71 12.24
C LEU A 154 -5.02 12.97 10.86
N PRO A 155 -4.70 14.12 10.21
CA PRO A 155 -5.17 14.40 8.86
C PRO A 155 -4.57 13.41 7.86
N GLU A 156 -5.34 12.98 6.87
CA GLU A 156 -4.92 12.01 5.85
C GLU A 156 -3.63 12.42 5.10
N GLN A 157 -3.44 13.73 4.89
CA GLN A 157 -2.27 14.25 4.17
C GLN A 157 -0.95 14.03 4.93
N ALA A 158 -1.01 13.85 6.24
CA ALA A 158 0.18 13.58 7.06
C ALA A 158 0.83 12.24 6.72
N PHE A 159 0.05 11.27 6.22
CA PHE A 159 0.52 9.93 5.88
C PHE A 159 1.21 9.83 4.51
N MET A 160 1.17 10.89 3.71
CA MET A 160 1.72 10.86 2.35
C MET A 160 3.23 11.15 2.33
N TYR A 161 4.01 10.33 1.62
CA TYR A 161 5.46 10.48 1.44
C TYR A 161 6.25 10.55 2.76
N VAL A 162 5.94 9.68 3.67
CA VAL A 162 6.64 9.48 4.94
C VAL A 162 7.29 8.10 4.98
N GLY A 163 8.26 7.89 5.86
CA GLY A 163 8.89 6.59 6.07
C GLY A 163 8.17 5.80 7.15
N THR A 164 8.21 6.27 8.39
CA THR A 164 7.57 5.59 9.54
C THR A 164 6.37 6.38 10.04
N ILE A 165 5.61 5.77 10.95
CA ILE A 165 4.42 6.41 11.53
C ILE A 165 4.78 7.64 12.37
N GLU A 166 5.96 7.67 12.99
CA GLU A 166 6.43 8.81 13.75
C GLU A 166 6.58 10.05 12.87
N GLU A 167 7.05 9.87 11.64
CA GLU A 167 7.16 10.97 10.68
C GLU A 167 5.79 11.52 10.27
N ALA A 168 4.77 10.66 10.17
CA ALA A 168 3.41 11.10 9.92
C ALA A 168 2.89 11.96 11.09
N VAL A 169 3.17 11.55 12.33
CA VAL A 169 2.82 12.32 13.53
C VAL A 169 3.51 13.68 13.55
N GLU A 170 4.81 13.72 13.24
CA GLU A 170 5.55 14.97 13.17
C GLU A 170 5.06 15.90 12.05
N LYS A 171 4.74 15.32 10.89
CA LYS A 171 4.17 16.06 9.77
C LYS A 171 2.82 16.66 10.11
N ALA A 172 1.96 15.89 10.80
CA ALA A 172 0.67 16.38 11.27
C ALA A 172 0.81 17.56 12.25
N LYS A 173 1.79 17.50 13.18
CA LYS A 173 2.07 18.61 14.11
C LYS A 173 2.48 19.88 13.37
N LYS A 174 3.33 19.76 12.34
CA LYS A 174 3.74 20.92 11.50
C LYS A 174 2.56 21.52 10.75
N MET A 175 1.72 20.66 10.14
CA MET A 175 0.52 21.11 9.42
C MET A 175 -0.46 21.87 10.34
N ASN A 176 -0.64 21.41 11.57
CA ASN A 176 -1.50 22.08 12.54
C ASN A 176 -0.90 23.38 13.10
N ALA A 177 0.42 23.56 13.05
CA ALA A 177 1.08 24.79 13.47
C ALA A 177 1.09 25.90 12.39
N GLU A 178 0.86 25.50 11.12
CA GLU A 178 0.81 26.41 9.96
C GLU A 178 -0.62 26.81 9.58
N ALA A 179 -1.64 26.17 10.16
CA ALA A 179 -3.07 26.44 9.96
C ALA A 179 -3.63 27.43 10.95
#